data_088833cc7810af9121929b198b8923f4
#
_entry.id   088833cc7810af9121929b198b8923f4
#
_cell.length_a   1.000
_cell.length_b   1.000
_cell.length_c   1.000
_cell.angle_alpha   90.00
_cell.angle_beta   90.00
_cell.angle_gamma   90.00
#
_symmetry.space_group_name_H-M   'P 1'
#
loop_
_entity.id
_entity.type
_entity.pdbx_description
1 polymer ?
#
loop_
_entity_poly.entity_id
_entity_poly.type
_entity_poly.pdbx_seq_one_letter_code
_entity_poly.pdbx_strand_id
1 'polypeptide(L)'
;MKRPEPVQVVKQRRDAALASLLEDVPYIRFLGIDFDRRGDELTAVLRYSDHLIGNPVLPAIHGGVTAAFLETASLVELAWGLMWQDMEGEGAEAPRPRWPKTIDFTVDYLRSGLPRDAYARATVNRSGRRYASVHVEGWQDNRSRLFAQATGHFLMPRSDD
;
A
#
# COMPACT_ATOMS: atom_id res chain seq x y z
N MET A 1 -16.62 6.83 33.70
CA MET A 1 -16.63 6.09 32.42
C MET A 1 -16.63 7.11 31.30
N LYS A 2 -15.50 7.22 30.54
CA LYS A 2 -15.45 8.12 29.38
C LYS A 2 -16.30 7.55 28.26
N ARG A 3 -17.08 8.39 27.57
CA ARG A 3 -17.83 7.98 26.38
C ARG A 3 -16.82 7.61 25.28
N PRO A 4 -17.03 6.49 24.55
CA PRO A 4 -16.18 6.18 23.41
C PRO A 4 -16.25 7.34 22.39
N GLU A 5 -15.13 7.62 21.74
CA GLU A 5 -15.06 8.63 20.68
C GLU A 5 -16.07 8.32 19.56
N PRO A 6 -16.71 9.34 18.98
CA PRO A 6 -17.60 9.14 17.84
C PRO A 6 -16.85 8.47 16.66
N VAL A 7 -17.47 7.48 16.04
CA VAL A 7 -16.89 6.73 14.90
C VAL A 7 -16.41 7.66 13.78
N GLN A 8 -17.15 8.76 13.55
CA GLN A 8 -16.76 9.74 12.52
C GLN A 8 -15.46 10.45 12.83
N VAL A 9 -15.18 10.77 14.09
CA VAL A 9 -13.93 11.42 14.53
C VAL A 9 -12.75 10.46 14.34
N VAL A 10 -12.92 9.20 14.72
CA VAL A 10 -11.92 8.16 14.52
C VAL A 10 -11.62 7.96 13.05
N LYS A 11 -12.67 7.92 12.20
CA LYS A 11 -12.51 7.80 10.74
C LYS A 11 -11.70 8.96 10.16
N GLN A 12 -12.07 10.20 10.48
CA GLN A 12 -11.37 11.39 9.99
C GLN A 12 -9.87 11.39 10.39
N ARG A 13 -9.59 11.04 11.63
CA ARG A 13 -8.21 10.94 12.13
C ARG A 13 -7.39 9.89 11.37
N ARG A 14 -7.99 8.74 11.10
CA ARG A 14 -7.38 7.66 10.31
C ARG A 14 -7.11 8.08 8.87
N ASP A 15 -8.09 8.69 8.22
CA ASP A 15 -7.95 9.17 6.85
C ASP A 15 -6.86 10.25 6.74
N ALA A 16 -6.79 11.17 7.69
CA ALA A 16 -5.75 12.20 7.75
C ALA A 16 -4.35 11.60 7.98
N ALA A 17 -4.22 10.60 8.84
CA ALA A 17 -2.96 9.93 9.09
C ALA A 17 -2.47 9.16 7.85
N LEU A 18 -3.35 8.48 7.14
CA LEU A 18 -3.02 7.81 5.89
C LEU A 18 -2.58 8.82 4.82
N ALA A 19 -3.29 9.92 4.66
CA ALA A 19 -2.92 10.98 3.72
C ALA A 19 -1.52 11.53 4.02
N SER A 20 -1.22 11.81 5.28
CA SER A 20 0.11 12.27 5.72
C SER A 20 1.21 11.25 5.41
N LEU A 21 0.95 9.96 5.64
CA LEU A 21 1.87 8.88 5.31
C LEU A 21 2.24 8.88 3.82
N LEU A 22 1.26 9.09 2.95
CA LEU A 22 1.45 9.04 1.49
C LEU A 22 2.13 10.30 0.95
N GLU A 23 1.88 11.47 1.54
CA GLU A 23 2.45 12.74 1.10
C GLU A 23 3.98 12.79 1.26
N ASP A 24 4.53 12.09 2.23
CA ASP A 24 5.96 12.06 2.50
C ASP A 24 6.79 11.30 1.44
N VAL A 25 6.14 10.55 0.54
CA VAL A 25 6.81 9.74 -0.48
C VAL A 25 6.56 10.29 -1.88
N PRO A 26 7.49 11.11 -2.44
CA PRO A 26 7.31 11.72 -3.77
C PRO A 26 7.05 10.71 -4.89
N TYR A 27 7.62 9.51 -4.80
CA TYR A 27 7.48 8.46 -5.81
C TYR A 27 6.05 7.91 -5.92
N ILE A 28 5.32 7.85 -4.80
CA ILE A 28 3.89 7.48 -4.79
C ILE A 28 3.09 8.47 -5.65
N ARG A 29 3.36 9.76 -5.50
CA ARG A 29 2.75 10.83 -6.30
C ARG A 29 3.13 10.75 -7.77
N PHE A 30 4.42 10.53 -8.06
CA PHE A 30 4.92 10.39 -9.42
C PHE A 30 4.24 9.25 -10.19
N LEU A 31 4.04 8.11 -9.54
CA LEU A 31 3.34 6.97 -10.12
C LEU A 31 1.82 7.16 -10.20
N GLY A 32 1.25 8.11 -9.48
CA GLY A 32 -0.20 8.31 -9.42
C GLY A 32 -0.91 7.22 -8.61
N ILE A 33 -0.33 6.84 -7.47
CA ILE A 33 -0.89 5.81 -6.58
C ILE A 33 -1.72 6.49 -5.48
N ASP A 34 -2.98 6.13 -5.41
CA ASP A 34 -3.91 6.49 -4.34
C ASP A 34 -4.21 5.27 -3.46
N PHE A 35 -4.83 5.50 -2.31
CA PHE A 35 -5.30 4.44 -1.44
C PHE A 35 -6.75 4.69 -1.03
N ASP A 36 -7.60 3.70 -1.23
CA ASP A 36 -8.96 3.64 -0.70
C ASP A 36 -8.95 2.82 0.58
N ARG A 37 -9.36 3.46 1.70
CA ARG A 37 -9.45 2.80 2.99
C ARG A 37 -10.91 2.54 3.36
N ARG A 38 -11.23 1.29 3.63
CA ARG A 38 -12.55 0.89 4.13
C ARG A 38 -12.38 0.08 5.41
N GLY A 39 -12.64 0.72 6.54
CA GLY A 39 -12.33 0.11 7.83
C GLY A 39 -10.82 -0.08 7.97
N ASP A 40 -10.39 -1.31 8.13
CA ASP A 40 -8.97 -1.70 8.23
C ASP A 40 -8.37 -2.16 6.88
N GLU A 41 -9.19 -2.25 5.83
CA GLU A 41 -8.72 -2.65 4.51
C GLU A 41 -8.17 -1.46 3.73
N LEU A 42 -7.00 -1.64 3.13
CA LEU A 42 -6.39 -0.73 2.18
C LEU A 42 -6.42 -1.33 0.78
N THR A 43 -6.93 -0.59 -0.19
CA THR A 43 -6.80 -0.90 -1.61
C THR A 43 -5.96 0.18 -2.27
N ALA A 44 -4.80 -0.21 -2.79
CA ALA A 44 -3.98 0.68 -3.59
C ALA A 44 -4.59 0.83 -4.98
N VAL A 45 -4.58 2.04 -5.52
CA VAL A 45 -5.12 2.38 -6.84
C VAL A 45 -4.04 3.05 -7.66
N LEU A 46 -3.58 2.41 -8.71
CA LEU A 46 -2.69 3.01 -9.70
C LEU A 46 -3.56 3.74 -10.73
N ARG A 47 -3.53 5.08 -10.71
CA ARG A 47 -4.21 5.90 -11.71
C ARG A 47 -3.44 5.82 -13.02
N TYR A 48 -4.13 5.41 -14.07
CA TYR A 48 -3.51 5.32 -15.38
C TYR A 48 -3.07 6.69 -15.89
N SER A 49 -1.90 6.70 -16.49
CA SER A 49 -1.35 7.83 -17.23
C SER A 49 -0.41 7.29 -18.32
N ASP A 50 -0.32 8.00 -19.44
CA ASP A 50 0.43 7.54 -20.63
C ASP A 50 1.92 7.28 -20.35
N HIS A 51 2.54 7.99 -19.41
CA HIS A 51 3.93 7.79 -19.03
C HIS A 51 4.22 6.44 -18.33
N LEU A 52 3.17 5.70 -17.95
CA LEU A 52 3.31 4.37 -17.34
C LEU A 52 3.44 3.24 -18.39
N ILE A 53 3.27 3.54 -19.65
CA ILE A 53 3.36 2.55 -20.74
C ILE A 53 4.80 2.17 -20.98
N GLY A 54 5.08 0.86 -20.96
CA GLY A 54 6.39 0.28 -21.25
C GLY A 54 6.52 -0.30 -22.65
N ASN A 55 5.40 -0.69 -23.27
CA ASN A 55 5.37 -1.21 -24.62
C ASN A 55 4.34 -0.42 -25.47
N PRO A 56 4.80 0.47 -26.35
CA PRO A 56 3.89 1.29 -27.14
C PRO A 56 3.19 0.53 -28.28
N VAL A 57 3.75 -0.61 -28.71
CA VAL A 57 3.20 -1.42 -29.82
C VAL A 57 2.00 -2.26 -29.32
N LEU A 58 2.15 -2.85 -28.15
CA LEU A 58 1.07 -3.49 -27.39
C LEU A 58 0.88 -2.64 -26.14
N PRO A 59 -0.02 -1.64 -26.14
CA PRO A 59 -0.07 -0.67 -25.06
C PRO A 59 -0.29 -1.38 -23.73
N ALA A 60 0.81 -1.54 -22.99
CA ALA A 60 0.84 -2.25 -21.73
C ALA A 60 1.63 -1.43 -20.69
N ILE A 61 1.16 -1.45 -19.46
CA ILE A 61 1.85 -0.85 -18.32
C ILE A 61 3.23 -1.50 -18.19
N HIS A 62 4.26 -0.67 -17.99
CA HIS A 62 5.64 -1.13 -17.81
C HIS A 62 5.73 -2.08 -16.62
N GLY A 63 6.43 -3.21 -16.78
CA GLY A 63 6.59 -4.21 -15.72
C GLY A 63 7.23 -3.64 -14.45
N GLY A 64 8.17 -2.70 -14.59
CA GLY A 64 8.77 -1.98 -13.47
C GLY A 64 7.75 -1.11 -12.71
N VAL A 65 6.78 -0.50 -13.40
CA VAL A 65 5.68 0.24 -12.76
C VAL A 65 4.78 -0.72 -11.97
N THR A 66 4.45 -1.86 -12.56
CA THR A 66 3.66 -2.90 -11.88
C THR A 66 4.37 -3.38 -10.61
N ALA A 67 5.67 -3.68 -10.70
CA ALA A 67 6.47 -4.09 -9.54
C ALA A 67 6.50 -3.00 -8.45
N ALA A 68 6.77 -1.75 -8.83
CA ALA A 68 6.78 -0.61 -7.90
C ALA A 68 5.41 -0.37 -7.25
N PHE A 69 4.34 -0.54 -8.01
CA PHE A 69 2.97 -0.43 -7.51
C PHE A 69 2.65 -1.49 -6.44
N LEU A 70 2.96 -2.75 -6.72
CA LEU A 70 2.74 -3.85 -5.78
C LEU A 70 3.64 -3.74 -4.54
N GLU A 71 4.89 -3.32 -4.70
CA GLU A 71 5.81 -3.07 -3.59
C GLU A 71 5.30 -1.91 -2.71
N THR A 72 4.85 -0.82 -3.32
CA THR A 72 4.27 0.32 -2.61
C THR A 72 3.02 -0.09 -1.81
N ALA A 73 2.14 -0.88 -2.41
CA ALA A 73 0.96 -1.41 -1.70
C ALA A 73 1.36 -2.20 -0.45
N SER A 74 2.41 -3.02 -0.55
CA SER A 74 2.94 -3.82 0.57
C SER A 74 3.57 -2.95 1.65
N LEU A 75 4.39 -1.98 1.27
CA LEU A 75 5.07 -1.06 2.21
C LEU A 75 4.06 -0.19 2.96
N VAL A 76 3.06 0.35 2.25
CA VAL A 76 2.02 1.17 2.88
C VAL A 76 1.16 0.34 3.83
N GLU A 77 0.79 -0.90 3.47
CA GLU A 77 0.07 -1.79 4.36
C GLU A 77 0.81 -2.01 5.68
N LEU A 78 2.11 -2.30 5.61
CA LEU A 78 2.94 -2.50 6.80
C LEU A 78 3.13 -1.21 7.61
N ALA A 79 3.44 -0.09 6.97
CA ALA A 79 3.64 1.19 7.63
C ALA A 79 2.33 1.67 8.29
N TRP A 80 1.21 1.52 7.60
CA TRP A 80 -0.12 1.82 8.13
C TRP A 80 -0.45 0.96 9.36
N GLY A 81 -0.16 -0.34 9.30
CA GLY A 81 -0.36 -1.26 10.43
C GLY A 81 0.41 -0.83 11.68
N LEU A 82 1.66 -0.34 11.52
CA LEU A 82 2.45 0.22 12.62
C LEU A 82 1.84 1.50 13.18
N MET A 83 1.42 2.42 12.31
CA MET A 83 0.77 3.67 12.73
C MET A 83 -0.53 3.41 13.47
N TRP A 84 -1.29 2.43 13.01
CA TRP A 84 -2.55 2.05 13.61
C TRP A 84 -2.40 1.64 15.08
N GLN A 85 -1.42 0.80 15.37
CA GLN A 85 -1.12 0.33 16.73
C GLN A 85 -0.78 1.51 17.66
N ASP A 86 -0.06 2.51 17.15
CA ASP A 86 0.33 3.70 17.91
C ASP A 86 -0.84 4.70 18.09
N MET A 87 -1.89 4.62 17.27
CA MET A 87 -3.07 5.50 17.31
C MET A 87 -4.23 4.98 18.17
N GLU A 88 -4.15 3.78 18.69
CA GLU A 88 -5.21 3.20 19.53
C GLU A 88 -5.30 3.82 20.95
N GLY A 89 -4.37 4.68 21.32
CA GLY A 89 -4.38 5.43 22.59
C GLY A 89 -5.21 6.72 22.52
N GLU A 90 -5.95 7.03 23.58
CA GLU A 90 -6.67 8.30 23.71
C GLU A 90 -5.71 9.50 23.63
N GLY A 91 -5.98 10.43 22.72
CA GLY A 91 -5.26 11.70 22.59
C GLY A 91 -3.87 11.59 21.96
N ALA A 92 -3.54 10.45 21.34
CA ALA A 92 -2.28 10.31 20.64
C ALA A 92 -2.23 11.26 19.43
N GLU A 93 -1.20 12.10 19.35
CA GLU A 93 -0.82 12.76 18.12
C GLU A 93 -0.53 11.68 17.06
N ALA A 94 -0.75 12.02 15.77
CA ALA A 94 -0.41 11.11 14.68
C ALA A 94 1.08 10.72 14.80
N PRO A 95 1.40 9.43 14.95
CA PRO A 95 2.78 9.00 15.14
C PRO A 95 3.58 9.32 13.88
N ARG A 96 4.89 9.49 14.04
CA ARG A 96 5.78 9.63 12.88
C ARG A 96 5.72 8.36 12.03
N PRO A 97 5.61 8.48 10.71
CA PRO A 97 5.65 7.32 9.83
C PRO A 97 6.95 6.53 10.02
N ARG A 98 6.83 5.24 10.22
CA ARG A 98 7.96 4.30 10.27
C ARG A 98 7.86 3.37 9.08
N TRP A 99 8.84 3.46 8.17
CA TRP A 99 8.84 2.72 6.94
C TRP A 99 9.64 1.42 7.05
N PRO A 100 9.04 0.27 6.72
CA PRO A 100 9.78 -0.96 6.50
C PRO A 100 10.74 -0.81 5.31
N LYS A 101 11.77 -1.66 5.28
CA LYS A 101 12.71 -1.74 4.15
C LYS A 101 12.55 -3.06 3.43
N THR A 102 12.42 -3.01 2.11
CA THR A 102 12.32 -4.21 1.29
C THR A 102 13.63 -4.99 1.33
N ILE A 103 13.56 -6.28 1.68
CA ILE A 103 14.68 -7.22 1.62
C ILE A 103 14.72 -7.89 0.25
N ASP A 104 13.59 -8.46 -0.16
CA ASP A 104 13.38 -9.05 -1.46
C ASP A 104 11.92 -8.86 -1.89
N PHE A 105 11.70 -8.92 -3.20
CA PHE A 105 10.38 -8.76 -3.78
C PHE A 105 10.31 -9.53 -5.11
N THR A 106 9.49 -10.57 -5.16
CA THR A 106 9.32 -11.42 -6.31
C THR A 106 7.96 -11.20 -6.94
N VAL A 107 7.95 -10.83 -8.22
CA VAL A 107 6.73 -10.50 -8.98
C VAL A 107 6.47 -11.57 -10.03
N ASP A 108 5.23 -12.05 -10.05
CA ASP A 108 4.69 -12.91 -11.10
C ASP A 108 3.81 -12.05 -12.03
N TYR A 109 4.23 -11.92 -13.28
CA TYR A 109 3.48 -11.22 -14.32
C TYR A 109 2.58 -12.23 -15.04
N LEU A 110 1.31 -12.24 -14.67
CA LEU A 110 0.35 -13.24 -15.13
C LEU A 110 -0.31 -12.84 -16.45
N ARG A 111 -0.47 -11.54 -16.67
CA ARG A 111 -1.08 -10.92 -17.86
C ARG A 111 -0.49 -9.56 -18.09
N SER A 112 -0.64 -9.01 -19.29
CA SER A 112 -0.32 -7.61 -19.57
C SER A 112 -1.23 -6.69 -18.78
N GLY A 113 -0.66 -5.71 -18.10
CA GLY A 113 -1.41 -4.59 -17.55
C GLY A 113 -1.90 -3.69 -18.66
N LEU A 114 -3.21 -3.53 -18.80
CA LEU A 114 -3.82 -2.72 -19.84
C LEU A 114 -3.74 -1.22 -19.50
N PRO A 115 -3.88 -0.30 -20.49
CA PRO A 115 -3.80 1.14 -20.27
C PRO A 115 -5.06 1.67 -19.57
N ARG A 116 -5.22 1.32 -18.32
CA ARG A 116 -6.33 1.71 -17.43
C ARG A 116 -5.90 1.56 -15.98
N ASP A 117 -6.69 2.09 -15.06
CA ASP A 117 -6.44 1.99 -13.63
C ASP A 117 -6.24 0.54 -13.19
N ALA A 118 -5.36 0.34 -12.21
CA ALA A 118 -5.12 -0.94 -11.58
C ALA A 118 -5.30 -0.83 -10.06
N TYR A 119 -5.62 -1.94 -9.45
CA TYR A 119 -5.89 -2.06 -8.03
C TYR A 119 -4.99 -3.12 -7.43
N ALA A 120 -4.58 -2.92 -6.19
CA ALA A 120 -3.81 -3.93 -5.48
C ALA A 120 -4.23 -4.01 -4.01
N ARG A 121 -4.15 -5.21 -3.47
CA ARG A 121 -4.38 -5.46 -2.05
C ARG A 121 -3.28 -6.35 -1.50
N ALA A 122 -2.63 -5.88 -0.44
CA ALA A 122 -1.62 -6.61 0.28
C ALA A 122 -2.23 -7.37 1.46
N THR A 123 -1.71 -8.56 1.71
CA THR A 123 -2.05 -9.40 2.85
C THR A 123 -0.77 -9.73 3.59
N VAL A 124 -0.69 -9.34 4.86
CA VAL A 124 0.44 -9.66 5.72
C VAL A 124 0.30 -11.12 6.17
N ASN A 125 1.14 -12.00 5.63
CA ASN A 125 1.12 -13.42 5.98
C ASN A 125 1.79 -13.70 7.31
N ARG A 126 2.87 -12.97 7.60
CA ARG A 126 3.62 -13.07 8.85
C ARG A 126 4.24 -11.71 9.17
N SER A 127 4.05 -11.28 10.40
CA SER A 127 4.71 -10.08 10.93
C SER A 127 5.32 -10.41 12.29
N GLY A 128 6.63 -10.19 12.41
CA GLY A 128 7.39 -10.30 13.63
C GLY A 128 8.05 -8.97 13.98
N ARG A 129 8.86 -8.97 15.06
CA ARG A 129 9.55 -7.75 15.50
C ARG A 129 10.54 -7.17 14.48
N ARG A 130 11.14 -8.02 13.65
CA ARG A 130 12.20 -7.66 12.71
C ARG A 130 11.84 -7.89 11.25
N TYR A 131 10.97 -8.82 10.95
CA TYR A 131 10.66 -9.25 9.59
C TYR A 131 9.16 -9.40 9.41
N ALA A 132 8.70 -9.02 8.21
CA ALA A 132 7.35 -9.29 7.74
C ALA A 132 7.40 -9.95 6.36
N SER A 133 6.44 -10.84 6.09
CA SER A 133 6.18 -11.43 4.79
C SER A 133 4.81 -10.98 4.31
N VAL A 134 4.75 -10.47 3.09
CA VAL A 134 3.54 -9.91 2.49
C VAL A 134 3.28 -10.56 1.14
N HIS A 135 2.06 -10.97 0.90
CA HIS A 135 1.55 -11.34 -0.42
C HIS A 135 0.66 -10.20 -0.95
N VAL A 136 0.85 -9.81 -2.20
CA VAL A 136 0.06 -8.75 -2.82
C VAL A 136 -0.48 -9.19 -4.18
N GLU A 137 -1.75 -8.90 -4.41
CA GLU A 137 -2.49 -9.23 -5.63
C GLU A 137 -2.88 -7.95 -6.35
N GLY A 138 -2.65 -7.93 -7.68
CA GLY A 138 -3.01 -6.83 -8.57
C GLY A 138 -4.04 -7.24 -9.62
N TRP A 139 -5.07 -6.42 -9.80
CA TRP A 139 -6.12 -6.62 -10.78
C TRP A 139 -6.54 -5.29 -11.43
N GLN A 140 -7.31 -5.35 -12.50
CA GLN A 140 -7.87 -4.19 -13.17
C GLN A 140 -9.40 -4.19 -13.16
N ASP A 141 -10.04 -5.07 -13.89
CA ASP A 141 -11.51 -5.11 -14.01
C ASP A 141 -12.17 -6.05 -13.01
N ASN A 142 -11.51 -7.15 -12.72
CA ASN A 142 -12.06 -8.23 -11.90
C ASN A 142 -10.99 -8.77 -10.96
N ARG A 143 -11.26 -8.69 -9.66
CA ARG A 143 -10.35 -9.16 -8.62
C ARG A 143 -10.04 -10.66 -8.70
N SER A 144 -10.92 -11.47 -9.25
CA SER A 144 -10.66 -12.89 -9.47
C SER A 144 -9.73 -13.16 -10.67
N ARG A 145 -9.38 -12.12 -11.44
CA ARG A 145 -8.54 -12.22 -12.63
C ARG A 145 -7.32 -11.31 -12.48
N LEU A 146 -6.34 -11.79 -11.75
CA LEU A 146 -5.11 -11.05 -11.47
C LEU A 146 -4.30 -10.83 -12.75
N PHE A 147 -3.70 -9.63 -12.91
CA PHE A 147 -2.70 -9.40 -13.95
C PHE A 147 -1.26 -9.57 -13.42
N ALA A 148 -1.06 -9.38 -12.11
CA ALA A 148 0.19 -9.61 -11.42
C ALA A 148 -0.06 -9.96 -9.96
N GLN A 149 0.91 -10.63 -9.35
CA GLN A 149 0.98 -10.86 -7.92
C GLN A 149 2.43 -10.81 -7.48
N ALA A 150 2.67 -10.62 -6.20
CA ALA A 150 4.02 -10.62 -5.66
C ALA A 150 4.07 -11.14 -4.24
N THR A 151 5.25 -11.57 -3.85
CA THR A 151 5.59 -11.87 -2.45
C THR A 151 6.84 -11.09 -2.09
N GLY A 152 6.79 -10.38 -0.97
CA GLY A 152 7.91 -9.61 -0.46
C GLY A 152 8.24 -9.93 0.98
N HIS A 153 9.51 -9.75 1.32
CA HIS A 153 10.02 -9.81 2.68
C HIS A 153 10.59 -8.44 3.06
N PHE A 154 10.27 -8.00 4.26
CA PHE A 154 10.55 -6.64 4.71
C PHE A 154 11.21 -6.64 6.06
N LEU A 155 12.23 -5.79 6.21
CA LEU A 155 12.82 -5.48 7.51
C LEU A 155 11.94 -4.44 8.18
N MET A 156 11.41 -4.78 9.34
CA MET A 156 10.56 -3.88 10.11
C MET A 156 11.40 -2.87 10.88
N PRO A 157 10.96 -1.58 10.96
CA PRO A 157 11.65 -0.57 11.74
C PRO A 157 11.68 -0.95 13.22
N ARG A 158 12.69 -0.48 13.93
CA ARG A 158 12.74 -0.62 15.39
C ARG A 158 11.79 0.37 16.06
N SER A 159 11.37 0.05 17.27
CA SER A 159 10.54 0.96 18.08
C SER A 159 11.22 2.28 18.41
N ASP A 160 12.54 2.32 18.29
CA ASP A 160 13.39 3.45 18.66
C ASP A 160 13.85 4.27 17.40
N ASP A 161 13.43 3.85 16.19
CA ASP A 161 13.77 4.53 14.93
C ASP A 161 12.84 5.72 14.63
#